data_e1cce6d777113f33ba43e85ed3585b2e
#
_entry.id   e1cce6d777113f33ba43e85ed3585b2e
#
_cell.length_a   1.000
_cell.length_b   1.000
_cell.length_c   1.000
_cell.angle_alpha   90.00
_cell.angle_beta   90.00
_cell.angle_gamma   90.00
#
_symmetry.space_group_name_H-M   'P 1'
#
loop_
_entity.id
_entity.type
_entity.pdbx_description
1 polymer ?
#
loop_
_entity_poly.entity_id
_entity_poly.type
_entity_poly.pdbx_seq_one_letter_code
_entity_poly.pdbx_strand_id
1 'polypeptide(L)' 'MKRCTSVFFFFDDDDIKFKDMILSEAKERGYKVTTKQYSRQGEATIITPNTGNNSISLRAWKSIFDEHKNRKERR' A
#
# COMPACT_ATOMS: atom_id res chain seq x y z
N MET A 1 -20.75 12.85 -3.14
CA MET A 1 -20.19 11.67 -3.82
C MET A 1 -18.88 11.27 -3.18
N LYS A 2 -18.74 10.01 -2.89
CA LYS A 2 -17.53 9.51 -2.22
C LYS A 2 -16.49 9.07 -3.24
N ARG A 3 -15.27 9.48 -3.01
CA ARG A 3 -14.18 9.10 -3.87
C ARG A 3 -13.33 8.04 -3.20
N CYS A 4 -12.94 7.06 -3.98
CA CYS A 4 -12.01 6.05 -3.50
C CYS A 4 -10.61 6.47 -3.92
N THR A 5 -9.80 6.79 -2.94
CA THR A 5 -8.45 7.26 -3.20
C THR A 5 -7.48 6.09 -3.20
N SER A 6 -6.74 5.95 -4.28
CA SER A 6 -5.73 4.90 -4.37
C SER A 6 -4.58 5.19 -3.43
N VAL A 7 -4.03 4.14 -2.85
CA VAL A 7 -2.89 4.25 -1.96
C VAL A 7 -1.69 3.58 -2.63
N PHE A 8 -0.58 4.27 -2.65
CA PHE A 8 0.63 3.82 -3.32
C PHE A 8 1.63 3.29 -2.30
N PHE A 9 2.14 2.09 -2.56
CA PHE A 9 3.16 1.48 -1.71
C PHE A 9 4.38 1.17 -2.54
N PHE A 10 5.54 1.57 -2.06
CA PHE A 10 6.81 1.24 -2.69
C PHE A 10 7.54 0.24 -1.79
N PHE A 11 7.50 -1.02 -2.16
CA PHE A 11 8.08 -2.09 -1.36
C PHE A 11 9.50 -2.39 -1.82
N ASP A 12 10.39 -2.48 -0.86
CA ASP A 12 11.77 -2.92 -1.10
C ASP A 12 11.86 -4.43 -0.89
N ASP A 13 13.01 -5.00 -1.17
CA ASP A 13 13.23 -6.43 -0.96
C ASP A 13 13.03 -6.82 0.50
N ASP A 14 13.34 -5.91 1.41
CA ASP A 14 13.17 -6.16 2.84
C ASP A 14 11.71 -6.13 3.28
N ASP A 15 10.85 -5.63 2.44
CA ASP A 15 9.45 -5.38 2.79
C ASP A 15 8.52 -6.50 2.33
N ILE A 16 9.07 -7.65 1.98
CA ILE A 16 8.27 -8.76 1.45
C ILE A 16 7.15 -9.16 2.38
N LYS A 17 7.41 -9.19 3.67
CA LYS A 17 6.38 -9.56 4.64
C LYS A 17 5.24 -8.54 4.65
N PHE A 18 5.58 -7.27 4.62
CA PHE A 18 4.56 -6.22 4.54
C PHE A 18 3.77 -6.34 3.25
N LYS A 19 4.46 -6.56 2.16
CA LYS A 19 3.82 -6.70 0.87
C LYS A 19 2.80 -7.83 0.88
N ASP A 20 3.22 -8.98 1.36
CA ASP A 20 2.33 -10.15 1.41
C ASP A 20 1.11 -9.89 2.27
N MET A 21 1.31 -9.29 3.44
CA MET A 21 0.21 -8.99 4.34
C MET A 21 -0.78 -8.01 3.72
N ILE A 22 -0.27 -6.95 3.15
CA ILE A 22 -1.10 -5.90 2.57
C ILE A 22 -1.86 -6.43 1.35
N LEU A 23 -1.19 -7.17 0.49
CA LEU A 23 -1.83 -7.73 -0.69
C LEU A 23 -2.87 -8.78 -0.33
N SER A 24 -2.58 -9.60 0.67
CA SER A 24 -3.53 -10.60 1.15
C SER A 24 -4.80 -9.94 1.67
N GLU A 25 -4.64 -8.89 2.46
CA GLU A 25 -5.79 -8.16 2.99
C GLU A 25 -6.58 -7.47 1.88
N ALA A 26 -5.88 -6.87 0.93
CA ALA A 26 -6.53 -6.21 -0.18
C ALA A 26 -7.36 -7.20 -0.99
N LYS A 27 -6.81 -8.38 -1.23
CA LYS A 27 -7.49 -9.41 -1.96
C LYS A 27 -8.72 -9.89 -1.21
N GLU A 28 -8.58 -10.08 0.08
CA GLU A 28 -9.65 -10.54 0.94
C GLU A 28 -10.82 -9.56 0.97
N ARG A 29 -10.50 -8.28 0.95
CA ARG A 29 -11.52 -7.23 0.99
C ARG A 29 -12.03 -6.85 -0.40
N GLY A 30 -11.47 -7.44 -1.44
CA GLY A 30 -11.91 -7.17 -2.80
C GLY A 30 -11.42 -5.84 -3.35
N TYR A 31 -10.31 -5.32 -2.83
CA TYR A 31 -9.72 -4.09 -3.35
C TYR A 31 -9.06 -4.37 -4.69
N LYS A 32 -9.00 -3.33 -5.52
CA LYS A 32 -8.31 -3.43 -6.80
C LYS A 32 -6.81 -3.20 -6.58
N VAL A 33 -6.00 -4.11 -7.06
CA VAL A 33 -4.55 -4.01 -6.94
C VAL A 33 -3.93 -3.90 -8.32
N THR A 34 -3.10 -2.87 -8.50
CA THR A 34 -2.42 -2.63 -9.76
C THR A 34 -0.95 -2.33 -9.46
N THR A 35 -0.07 -2.64 -10.38
CA THR A 35 1.33 -2.27 -10.22
C THR A 35 1.72 -1.33 -11.36
N LYS A 36 2.64 -0.43 -11.06
CA LYS A 36 3.13 0.53 -12.03
C LYS A 36 4.61 0.76 -11.82
N GLN A 37 5.35 0.87 -12.91
CA GLN A 37 6.78 1.08 -12.85
C GLN A 37 7.09 2.57 -12.92
N TYR A 38 7.87 3.05 -11.98
CA TYR A 38 8.36 4.43 -11.96
C TYR A 38 9.86 4.42 -12.15
N SER A 39 10.37 5.37 -12.91
CA SER A 39 11.78 5.37 -13.29
C SER A 39 12.73 5.59 -12.12
N ARG A 40 12.30 6.32 -11.11
CA ARG A 40 13.18 6.61 -9.97
C ARG A 40 12.87 5.79 -8.72
N GLN A 41 11.60 5.55 -8.48
CA GLN A 41 11.17 4.87 -7.27
C GLN A 41 11.07 3.36 -7.43
N GLY A 42 11.05 2.88 -8.66
CA GLY A 42 10.88 1.47 -8.92
C GLY A 42 9.42 1.09 -9.07
N GLU A 43 9.07 -0.10 -8.66
CA GLU A 43 7.70 -0.59 -8.82
C GLU A 43 6.82 -0.13 -7.67
N ALA A 44 5.68 0.45 -8.01
CA ALA A 44 4.69 0.86 -7.02
C ALA A 44 3.51 -0.11 -7.06
N THR A 45 3.04 -0.49 -5.89
CA THR A 45 1.82 -1.28 -5.75
C THR A 45 0.71 -0.31 -5.41
N ILE A 46 -0.30 -0.24 -6.27
CA ILE A 46 -1.39 0.71 -6.12
C ILE A 46 -2.64 -0.06 -5.69
N ILE A 47 -3.16 0.26 -4.53
CA ILE A 47 -4.35 -0.41 -4.02
C ILE A 47 -5.50 0.60 -3.99
N THR A 48 -6.58 0.27 -4.69
CA THR A 48 -7.74 1.13 -4.79
C THR A 48 -8.90 0.47 -4.05
N PRO A 49 -9.41 1.10 -2.98
CA PRO A 49 -10.56 0.52 -2.27
C PRO A 49 -11.82 0.62 -3.13
N ASN A 50 -12.75 -0.27 -2.88
CA ASN A 50 -14.00 -0.29 -3.65
C ASN A 50 -15.08 0.61 -3.07
N THR A 51 -14.88 1.11 -1.84
CA THR A 51 -15.79 2.09 -1.24
C THR A 51 -14.99 3.07 -0.41
N GLY A 52 -15.58 4.24 -0.14
CA GLY A 52 -14.91 5.25 0.65
C GLY A 52 -14.59 4.80 2.08
N ASN A 53 -15.42 3.93 2.63
CA ASN A 53 -15.21 3.45 4.00
C ASN A 53 -13.98 2.56 4.11
N ASN A 54 -13.67 1.84 3.06
CA ASN A 54 -12.53 0.93 3.07
C ASN A 54 -11.18 1.66 3.04
N SER A 55 -11.19 2.93 2.63
CA SER A 55 -9.94 3.67 2.56
C SER A 55 -9.31 3.91 3.92
N ILE A 56 -10.09 3.82 4.98
CA ILE A 56 -9.57 4.00 6.34
C ILE A 56 -8.56 2.91 6.68
N SER A 57 -8.88 1.67 6.34
CA SER A 57 -7.95 0.55 6.56
C SER A 57 -6.66 0.75 5.78
N LEU A 58 -6.77 1.18 4.53
CA LEU A 58 -5.59 1.38 3.70
C LEU A 58 -4.72 2.51 4.24
N ARG A 59 -5.33 3.56 4.75
CA ARG A 59 -4.56 4.65 5.35
C ARG A 59 -3.82 4.19 6.58
N ALA A 60 -4.45 3.35 7.39
CA ALA A 60 -3.79 2.79 8.56
C ALA A 60 -2.58 1.96 8.15
N TRP A 61 -2.73 1.11 7.14
CA TRP A 61 -1.63 0.32 6.62
C TRP A 61 -0.51 1.19 6.08
N LYS A 62 -0.88 2.25 5.37
CA LYS A 62 0.10 3.18 4.82
C LYS A 62 0.91 3.84 5.92
N SER A 63 0.25 4.27 6.98
CA SER A 63 0.93 4.87 8.13
C SER A 63 1.91 3.90 8.79
N ILE A 64 1.49 2.67 8.98
CA ILE A 64 2.33 1.65 9.58
C ILE A 64 3.55 1.39 8.70
N PHE A 65 3.32 1.30 7.41
CA PHE A 65 4.40 1.05 6.46
C PHE A 65 5.39 2.22 6.40
N ASP A 66 4.88 3.44 6.38
CA ASP A 66 5.72 4.64 6.36
C ASP A 66 6.58 4.72 7.61
N GLU A 67 6.02 4.39 8.75
CA GLU A 67 6.77 4.38 10.00
C GLU A 67 7.88 3.33 9.95
N HIS A 68 7.57 2.16 9.43
CA HIS A 68 8.55 1.11 9.27
C HIS A 68 9.71 1.57 8.39
N LYS A 69 9.42 2.23 7.28
CA LYS A 69 10.46 2.74 6.38
C LYS A 69 11.29 3.82 7.02
N ASN A 70 10.68 4.69 7.78
CA ASN A 70 11.40 5.73 8.50
C ASN A 70 12.38 5.15 9.49
N ARG A 71 12.01 4.10 10.18
CA ARG A 71 12.91 3.42 11.10
C ARG A 71 14.09 2.81 10.39
N LYS A 72 13.86 2.24 9.22
CA LYS A 72 14.94 1.66 8.43
C LYS A 72 15.94 2.72 8.01
N GLU A 73 15.47 3.89 7.63
CA GLU A 73 16.32 4.94 7.13
C GLU A 73 17.09 5.67 8.22
N ARG A 74 16.64 5.56 9.43
CA ARG A 74 17.27 6.27 10.54
C ARG A 74 18.48 5.58 11.13
N ARG A 75 18.89 4.51 10.61
CA ARG A 75 20.01 3.74 11.14
C ARG A 75 21.39 4.36 10.91
#